data_e6e7c2d6742b055151e8659938803abb
#
_entry.id   e6e7c2d6742b055151e8659938803abb
#
_cell.length_a   1.000
_cell.length_b   1.000
_cell.length_c   1.000
_cell.angle_alpha   90.00
_cell.angle_beta   90.00
_cell.angle_gamma   90.00
#
_symmetry.space_group_name_H-M   'P 1'
#
loop_
_entity.id
_entity.type
_entity.pdbx_description
1 polymer ?
#
loop_
_entity_poly.entity_id
_entity_poly.type
_entity_poly.pdbx_seq_one_letter_code
_entity_poly.pdbx_strand_id
1 'polypeptide(L)'
;MDNLQTNDYNQTVSAKTASYVLVAADKGTRITMSNAGATTITVNTSLFAAGDTLFITNIGAGACTITAGTATVSTASSLVLAQYDSGTLYFTSAGVSIWQKFQGAATSTSGLTKVQASTFTAVANTGTTFDGVFTSTYKKYLVVFNGCISSGGVAVAIQTRVAGVSQTGNYGLSNQTDYTGGSTNVLSNNATSVNVGTWASGIGTNLNLLFTAVGNASERPAFGGIGSSGSAYGVLTVGAVGNTGIVDGFIITPASGTITGTITIYGLAN
;
A
#
# COMPACT_ATOMS: atom_id res chain seq x y z
N MET A 1 -17.87 -10.91 54.78
CA MET A 1 -17.96 -11.45 53.40
C MET A 1 -18.15 -10.26 52.50
N ASP A 2 -17.03 -9.75 51.98
CA ASP A 2 -17.12 -8.62 51.08
C ASP A 2 -17.78 -9.09 49.80
N ASN A 3 -18.88 -8.45 49.52
CA ASN A 3 -19.61 -8.58 48.30
C ASN A 3 -18.67 -8.14 47.17
N LEU A 4 -18.11 -9.09 46.43
CA LEU A 4 -17.47 -8.82 45.16
C LEU A 4 -18.53 -8.25 44.25
N GLN A 5 -18.72 -6.94 44.36
CA GLN A 5 -19.52 -6.16 43.44
C GLN A 5 -19.01 -6.48 42.03
N THR A 6 -19.89 -6.89 41.17
CA THR A 6 -19.75 -6.88 39.74
C THR A 6 -18.79 -5.78 39.32
N ASN A 7 -17.68 -6.14 38.67
CA ASN A 7 -16.70 -5.20 38.15
C ASN A 7 -17.43 -4.09 37.42
N ASP A 8 -17.57 -2.97 38.08
CA ASP A 8 -18.10 -1.78 37.46
C ASP A 8 -16.98 -1.21 36.58
N TYR A 9 -16.99 -1.60 35.30
CA TYR A 9 -16.07 -1.04 34.31
C TYR A 9 -16.37 0.42 33.99
N ASN A 10 -17.28 1.04 34.75
CA ASN A 10 -17.64 2.43 34.60
C ASN A 10 -16.59 3.32 35.27
N GLN A 11 -15.64 3.79 34.48
CA GLN A 11 -14.61 4.71 34.95
C GLN A 11 -15.13 6.15 34.87
N THR A 12 -14.87 6.93 35.94
CA THR A 12 -15.15 8.36 35.92
C THR A 12 -14.36 9.04 34.81
N VAL A 13 -15.06 9.80 33.97
CA VAL A 13 -14.43 10.55 32.88
C VAL A 13 -13.83 11.84 33.44
N SER A 14 -12.54 12.05 33.16
CA SER A 14 -11.79 13.27 33.42
C SER A 14 -11.60 14.03 32.13
N ALA A 15 -12.54 14.89 31.75
CA ALA A 15 -12.50 15.62 30.48
C ALA A 15 -11.49 16.77 30.51
N LYS A 16 -10.63 16.87 29.50
CA LYS A 16 -9.61 17.91 29.33
C LYS A 16 -9.76 18.56 27.97
N THR A 17 -9.59 19.87 27.90
CA THR A 17 -9.68 20.68 26.69
C THR A 17 -8.40 21.45 26.38
N ALA A 18 -7.36 21.29 27.20
CA ALA A 18 -6.04 21.91 27.04
C ALA A 18 -4.96 20.94 27.54
N SER A 19 -3.69 21.26 27.26
CA SER A 19 -2.56 20.50 27.80
C SER A 19 -2.68 20.34 29.31
N TYR A 20 -2.39 19.15 29.79
CA TYR A 20 -2.70 18.75 31.16
C TYR A 20 -1.50 18.05 31.81
N VAL A 21 -1.27 18.38 33.08
CA VAL A 21 -0.32 17.64 33.92
C VAL A 21 -1.12 16.70 34.82
N LEU A 22 -0.80 15.41 34.82
CA LEU A 22 -1.48 14.41 35.64
C LEU A 22 -1.39 14.77 37.13
N VAL A 23 -2.42 14.46 37.84
CA VAL A 23 -2.51 14.61 39.32
C VAL A 23 -2.91 13.28 39.99
N ALA A 24 -2.65 13.12 41.27
CA ALA A 24 -2.96 11.87 41.99
C ALA A 24 -4.46 11.48 41.91
N ALA A 25 -5.35 12.46 41.80
CA ALA A 25 -6.78 12.22 41.64
C ALA A 25 -7.21 11.60 40.32
N ASP A 26 -6.33 11.55 39.34
CA ASP A 26 -6.60 10.88 38.03
C ASP A 26 -6.52 9.36 38.14
N LYS A 27 -6.03 8.81 39.22
CA LYS A 27 -5.96 7.37 39.45
C LYS A 27 -7.32 6.70 39.22
N GLY A 28 -7.36 5.69 38.40
CA GLY A 28 -8.57 4.92 38.08
C GLY A 28 -9.59 5.64 37.19
N THR A 29 -9.26 6.84 36.68
CA THR A 29 -10.15 7.56 35.76
C THR A 29 -9.82 7.29 34.30
N ARG A 30 -10.75 7.67 33.43
CA ARG A 30 -10.52 7.78 31.97
C ARG A 30 -10.36 9.26 31.62
N ILE A 31 -9.17 9.63 31.20
CA ILE A 31 -8.89 10.96 30.69
C ILE A 31 -9.32 11.04 29.24
N THR A 32 -10.16 12.01 28.90
CA THR A 32 -10.51 12.34 27.54
C THR A 32 -9.94 13.70 27.18
N MET A 33 -9.10 13.77 26.12
CA MET A 33 -8.60 15.03 25.58
C MET A 33 -9.44 15.45 24.39
N SER A 34 -10.00 16.68 24.43
CA SER A 34 -10.80 17.23 23.34
C SER A 34 -10.31 18.64 22.99
N ASN A 35 -9.44 18.73 21.99
CA ASN A 35 -8.93 20.00 21.47
C ASN A 35 -8.71 19.90 19.96
N ALA A 36 -8.95 20.98 19.21
CA ALA A 36 -8.67 21.06 17.79
C ALA A 36 -7.17 21.28 17.49
N GLY A 37 -6.43 21.87 18.42
CA GLY A 37 -4.99 22.06 18.37
C GLY A 37 -4.22 20.98 19.10
N ALA A 38 -2.90 20.92 18.88
CA ALA A 38 -2.03 19.97 19.55
C ALA A 38 -2.00 20.20 21.08
N THR A 39 -2.03 19.12 21.84
CA THR A 39 -2.00 19.14 23.31
C THR A 39 -1.01 18.11 23.86
N THR A 40 -0.69 18.23 25.16
CA THR A 40 0.16 17.28 25.86
C THR A 40 -0.52 16.79 27.16
N ILE A 41 -0.20 15.57 27.56
CA ILE A 41 -0.45 15.02 28.90
C ILE A 41 0.90 14.72 29.52
N THR A 42 1.26 15.49 30.57
CA THR A 42 2.58 15.38 31.21
C THR A 42 2.51 14.46 32.43
N VAL A 43 3.46 13.55 32.54
CA VAL A 43 3.57 12.54 33.61
C VAL A 43 4.71 12.90 34.54
N ASN A 44 4.39 13.13 35.80
CA ASN A 44 5.37 13.40 36.85
C ASN A 44 5.52 12.22 37.82
N THR A 45 6.64 12.19 38.54
CA THR A 45 6.92 11.23 39.63
C THR A 45 6.03 11.43 40.85
N SER A 46 5.92 10.40 41.69
CA SER A 46 5.26 10.44 43.01
C SER A 46 3.76 10.72 43.01
N LEU A 47 3.12 10.58 41.85
CA LEU A 47 1.65 10.72 41.73
C LEU A 47 0.94 9.37 41.80
N PHE A 48 1.58 8.32 41.36
CA PHE A 48 1.01 6.98 41.23
C PHE A 48 1.97 5.94 41.81
N ALA A 49 1.46 4.79 42.18
CA ALA A 49 2.22 3.64 42.69
C ALA A 49 2.31 2.53 41.63
N ALA A 50 3.17 1.54 41.88
CA ALA A 50 3.20 0.34 41.06
C ALA A 50 1.83 -0.35 41.01
N GLY A 51 1.37 -0.73 39.82
CA GLY A 51 0.05 -1.32 39.60
C GLY A 51 -1.05 -0.32 39.23
N ASP A 52 -0.83 0.98 39.42
CA ASP A 52 -1.82 1.97 39.02
C ASP A 52 -1.93 2.07 37.51
N THR A 53 -3.13 2.35 37.04
CA THR A 53 -3.47 2.40 35.62
C THR A 53 -4.40 3.56 35.34
N LEU A 54 -4.12 4.30 34.26
CA LEU A 54 -4.99 5.32 33.70
C LEU A 54 -5.34 4.97 32.26
N PHE A 55 -6.59 5.24 31.88
CA PHE A 55 -6.99 5.20 30.46
C PHE A 55 -6.95 6.60 29.88
N ILE A 56 -6.39 6.75 28.72
CA ILE A 56 -6.30 8.03 28.00
C ILE A 56 -6.86 7.85 26.61
N THR A 57 -7.75 8.75 26.21
CA THR A 57 -8.37 8.78 24.89
C THR A 57 -8.30 10.20 24.34
N ASN A 58 -7.84 10.37 23.12
CA ASN A 58 -7.93 11.62 22.40
C ASN A 58 -9.20 11.63 21.53
N ILE A 59 -10.16 12.49 21.84
CA ILE A 59 -11.40 12.66 21.06
C ILE A 59 -11.36 13.95 20.23
N GLY A 60 -10.35 14.80 20.43
CA GLY A 60 -10.15 16.05 19.70
C GLY A 60 -9.49 15.81 18.34
N ALA A 61 -9.67 16.76 17.41
CA ALA A 61 -9.04 16.71 16.08
C ALA A 61 -7.52 16.94 16.14
N GLY A 62 -7.03 17.68 17.13
CA GLY A 62 -5.59 17.90 17.36
C GLY A 62 -4.91 16.67 17.98
N ALA A 63 -3.65 16.45 17.65
CA ALA A 63 -2.86 15.39 18.27
C ALA A 63 -2.63 15.63 19.77
N CYS A 64 -2.75 14.57 20.58
CA CYS A 64 -2.42 14.61 22.01
C CYS A 64 -1.15 13.77 22.26
N THR A 65 -0.11 14.38 22.82
CA THR A 65 1.17 13.69 23.08
C THR A 65 1.31 13.40 24.57
N ILE A 66 1.61 12.15 24.94
CA ILE A 66 2.03 11.80 26.30
C ILE A 66 3.48 12.20 26.45
N THR A 67 3.76 13.04 27.43
CA THR A 67 5.09 13.64 27.62
C THR A 67 5.66 13.25 29.00
N ALA A 68 6.89 12.79 29.02
CA ALA A 68 7.65 12.64 30.25
C ALA A 68 7.92 14.03 30.87
N GLY A 69 7.44 14.23 32.09
CA GLY A 69 7.85 15.36 32.93
C GLY A 69 9.05 14.95 33.78
N THR A 70 8.80 14.72 35.09
CA THR A 70 9.83 14.16 35.97
C THR A 70 9.84 12.63 36.00
N ALA A 71 8.78 11.96 35.51
CA ALA A 71 8.74 10.50 35.38
C ALA A 71 9.32 10.01 34.06
N THR A 72 9.70 8.74 34.03
CA THR A 72 10.02 8.04 32.79
C THR A 72 8.74 7.44 32.18
N VAL A 73 8.52 7.66 30.88
CA VAL A 73 7.44 7.04 30.12
C VAL A 73 8.04 6.21 29.00
N SER A 74 7.93 4.90 29.08
CA SER A 74 8.41 3.96 28.06
C SER A 74 7.24 3.49 27.18
N THR A 75 7.50 3.18 25.92
CA THR A 75 6.51 2.62 25.00
C THR A 75 7.19 1.82 23.90
N ALA A 76 6.53 0.79 23.39
CA ALA A 76 6.88 0.09 22.17
C ALA A 76 6.19 0.69 20.93
N SER A 77 5.36 1.72 21.10
CA SER A 77 4.57 2.36 20.04
C SER A 77 4.76 3.88 20.07
N SER A 78 3.84 4.63 19.49
CA SER A 78 3.88 6.10 19.50
C SER A 78 3.28 6.67 20.80
N LEU A 79 3.93 7.68 21.38
CA LEU A 79 3.38 8.52 22.45
C LEU A 79 2.36 9.55 21.95
N VAL A 80 2.21 9.69 20.63
CA VAL A 80 1.25 10.59 19.99
C VAL A 80 -0.05 9.87 19.73
N LEU A 81 -1.14 10.45 20.21
CA LEU A 81 -2.51 10.00 19.96
C LEU A 81 -3.15 10.92 18.91
N ALA A 82 -3.48 10.37 17.77
CA ALA A 82 -4.36 11.01 16.80
C ALA A 82 -5.81 11.03 17.33
N GLN A 83 -6.72 11.66 16.61
CA GLN A 83 -8.14 11.63 16.97
C GLN A 83 -8.65 10.18 17.07
N TYR A 84 -9.36 9.87 18.15
CA TYR A 84 -9.91 8.56 18.52
C TYR A 84 -8.87 7.49 18.90
N ASP A 85 -7.60 7.83 18.93
CA ASP A 85 -6.61 6.95 19.56
C ASP A 85 -6.81 6.89 21.07
N SER A 86 -6.50 5.72 21.62
CA SER A 86 -6.59 5.47 23.06
C SER A 86 -5.53 4.47 23.53
N GLY A 87 -5.35 4.40 24.82
CA GLY A 87 -4.43 3.44 25.43
C GLY A 87 -4.45 3.51 26.96
N THR A 88 -3.55 2.73 27.52
CA THR A 88 -3.37 2.60 28.97
C THR A 88 -1.99 3.09 29.37
N LEU A 89 -1.91 3.92 30.36
CA LEU A 89 -0.68 4.27 31.06
C LEU A 89 -0.61 3.43 32.34
N TYR A 90 0.29 2.47 32.36
CA TYR A 90 0.51 1.55 33.46
C TYR A 90 1.78 1.93 34.24
N PHE A 91 1.69 2.06 35.55
CA PHE A 91 2.81 2.43 36.41
C PHE A 91 3.47 1.18 36.99
N THR A 92 4.78 1.03 36.71
CA THR A 92 5.63 -0.03 37.27
C THR A 92 6.30 0.39 38.57
N SER A 93 6.37 1.70 38.81
CA SER A 93 6.84 2.32 40.08
C SER A 93 6.33 3.77 40.17
N ALA A 94 6.63 4.46 41.24
CA ALA A 94 6.27 5.87 41.43
C ALA A 94 6.92 6.84 40.43
N GLY A 95 7.94 6.39 39.67
CA GLY A 95 8.68 7.21 38.71
C GLY A 95 8.73 6.63 37.33
N VAL A 96 8.16 5.44 37.07
CA VAL A 96 8.25 4.75 35.77
C VAL A 96 6.89 4.24 35.33
N SER A 97 6.53 4.55 34.11
CA SER A 97 5.30 4.08 33.48
C SER A 97 5.56 3.53 32.08
N ILE A 98 4.65 2.68 31.63
CA ILE A 98 4.61 2.12 30.28
C ILE A 98 3.32 2.58 29.62
N TRP A 99 3.44 3.23 28.48
CA TRP A 99 2.32 3.55 27.63
C TRP A 99 2.03 2.40 26.66
N GLN A 100 0.83 1.86 26.76
CA GLN A 100 0.31 0.82 25.89
C GLN A 100 -0.82 1.42 25.05
N LYS A 101 -0.48 1.86 23.84
CA LYS A 101 -1.46 2.36 22.88
C LYS A 101 -2.31 1.20 22.38
N PHE A 102 -3.64 1.34 22.44
CA PHE A 102 -4.53 0.40 21.77
C PHE A 102 -4.38 0.66 20.28
N GLN A 103 -3.75 -0.26 19.62
CA GLN A 103 -3.65 -0.21 18.18
C GLN A 103 -5.01 -0.65 17.63
N GLY A 104 -5.70 0.22 16.89
CA GLY A 104 -6.64 -0.24 15.88
C GLY A 104 -5.91 -1.27 15.02
N ALA A 105 -6.63 -2.23 14.49
CA ALA A 105 -6.00 -3.22 13.60
C ALA A 105 -5.00 -2.49 12.70
N ALA A 106 -3.73 -2.82 12.83
CA ALA A 106 -2.73 -2.27 11.95
C ALA A 106 -3.26 -2.57 10.55
N THR A 107 -3.59 -1.53 9.79
CA THR A 107 -3.65 -1.67 8.36
C THR A 107 -2.21 -2.02 8.00
N SER A 108 -1.91 -3.32 8.03
CA SER A 108 -0.64 -3.79 7.53
C SER A 108 -0.61 -3.33 6.09
N THR A 109 0.28 -2.40 5.78
CA THR A 109 0.61 -2.06 4.41
C THR A 109 1.34 -3.23 3.71
N SER A 110 1.40 -4.40 4.37
CA SER A 110 1.83 -5.66 3.78
C SER A 110 0.70 -6.22 2.94
N GLY A 111 0.66 -5.85 1.68
CA GLY A 111 -0.37 -6.29 0.76
C GLY A 111 -0.36 -5.49 -0.53
N LEU A 112 -1.39 -5.74 -1.32
CA LEU A 112 -1.65 -5.03 -2.56
C LEU A 112 -2.41 -3.73 -2.27
N THR A 113 -1.81 -2.59 -2.54
CA THR A 113 -2.50 -1.29 -2.50
C THR A 113 -2.90 -0.90 -3.92
N LYS A 114 -4.19 -0.68 -4.16
CA LYS A 114 -4.64 -0.21 -5.47
C LYS A 114 -4.11 1.20 -5.73
N VAL A 115 -3.30 1.33 -6.79
CA VAL A 115 -2.74 2.60 -7.25
C VAL A 115 -3.68 3.25 -8.26
N GLN A 116 -4.14 2.48 -9.25
CA GLN A 116 -5.02 2.97 -10.30
C GLN A 116 -5.92 1.84 -10.83
N ALA A 117 -7.10 2.20 -11.30
CA ALA A 117 -7.91 1.37 -12.19
C ALA A 117 -8.39 2.22 -13.36
N SER A 118 -8.36 1.66 -14.55
CA SER A 118 -8.77 2.35 -15.77
C SER A 118 -9.49 1.38 -16.70
N THR A 119 -10.57 1.84 -17.30
CA THR A 119 -11.24 1.15 -18.40
C THR A 119 -10.91 1.88 -19.68
N PHE A 120 -10.55 1.14 -20.72
CA PHE A 120 -10.29 1.67 -22.05
C PHE A 120 -11.22 1.00 -23.05
N THR A 121 -11.69 1.77 -24.03
CA THR A 121 -12.68 1.30 -25.00
C THR A 121 -12.21 1.65 -26.41
N ALA A 122 -12.18 0.67 -27.29
CA ALA A 122 -11.85 0.80 -28.71
C ALA A 122 -10.56 1.59 -28.97
N VAL A 123 -9.52 1.35 -28.14
CA VAL A 123 -8.22 2.01 -28.31
C VAL A 123 -7.51 1.41 -29.51
N ALA A 124 -7.19 2.25 -30.48
CA ALA A 124 -6.51 1.88 -31.73
C ALA A 124 -4.99 1.71 -31.54
N ASN A 125 -4.29 1.53 -32.63
CA ASN A 125 -2.83 1.29 -32.68
C ASN A 125 -1.96 2.44 -32.13
N THR A 126 -2.53 3.57 -31.74
CA THR A 126 -1.82 4.60 -30.98
C THR A 126 -1.59 4.19 -29.52
N GLY A 127 -2.31 3.16 -29.06
CA GLY A 127 -2.19 2.62 -27.71
C GLY A 127 -2.87 3.47 -26.63
N THR A 128 -2.80 2.99 -25.41
CA THR A 128 -3.20 3.74 -24.20
C THR A 128 -2.07 3.77 -23.20
N THR A 129 -1.83 4.93 -22.61
CA THR A 129 -0.71 5.21 -21.72
C THR A 129 -1.15 5.21 -20.25
N PHE A 130 -0.26 4.76 -19.38
CA PHE A 130 -0.37 4.77 -17.93
C PHE A 130 0.90 5.41 -17.39
N ASP A 131 0.91 6.75 -17.33
CA ASP A 131 2.07 7.53 -16.89
C ASP A 131 2.00 7.85 -15.41
N GLY A 132 3.15 7.94 -14.73
CA GLY A 132 3.26 8.27 -13.31
C GLY A 132 2.66 7.23 -12.36
N VAL A 133 2.37 6.01 -12.86
CA VAL A 133 1.77 4.94 -12.05
C VAL A 133 2.80 4.16 -11.24
N PHE A 134 4.07 4.20 -11.64
CA PHE A 134 5.18 3.60 -10.92
C PHE A 134 5.97 4.70 -10.22
N THR A 135 5.89 4.72 -8.91
CA THR A 135 6.58 5.69 -8.05
C THR A 135 7.60 4.98 -7.16
N SER A 136 8.45 5.72 -6.48
CA SER A 136 9.38 5.17 -5.48
C SER A 136 8.70 4.61 -4.22
N THR A 137 7.38 4.78 -4.08
CA THR A 137 6.61 4.27 -2.93
C THR A 137 6.63 2.74 -2.84
N TYR A 138 6.61 2.06 -3.99
CA TYR A 138 6.63 0.61 -4.05
C TYR A 138 7.78 0.13 -4.93
N LYS A 139 8.42 -0.98 -4.56
CA LYS A 139 9.47 -1.60 -5.38
C LYS A 139 8.94 -2.55 -6.44
N LYS A 140 7.68 -2.99 -6.27
CA LYS A 140 7.02 -3.92 -7.19
C LYS A 140 5.60 -3.47 -7.43
N TYR A 141 5.11 -3.71 -8.65
CA TYR A 141 3.75 -3.41 -9.05
C TYR A 141 3.14 -4.60 -9.75
N LEU A 142 1.92 -4.96 -9.36
CA LEU A 142 1.11 -5.94 -10.07
C LEU A 142 0.12 -5.20 -10.96
N VAL A 143 0.20 -5.47 -12.27
CA VAL A 143 -0.73 -4.95 -13.28
C VAL A 143 -1.64 -6.09 -13.71
N VAL A 144 -2.94 -5.92 -13.43
CA VAL A 144 -3.97 -6.91 -13.72
C VAL A 144 -4.81 -6.42 -14.90
N PHE A 145 -4.79 -7.17 -15.98
CA PHE A 145 -5.68 -7.00 -17.11
C PHE A 145 -6.89 -7.92 -16.93
N ASN A 146 -8.08 -7.39 -17.05
CA ASN A 146 -9.30 -8.15 -16.81
C ASN A 146 -10.28 -7.98 -17.98
N GLY A 147 -10.71 -9.10 -18.54
CA GLY A 147 -11.69 -9.14 -19.61
C GLY A 147 -11.28 -8.37 -20.86
N CYS A 148 -9.99 -8.25 -21.14
CA CYS A 148 -9.51 -7.50 -22.28
C CYS A 148 -9.77 -8.25 -23.58
N ILE A 149 -10.32 -7.57 -24.57
CA ILE A 149 -10.62 -8.12 -25.90
C ILE A 149 -10.03 -7.23 -27.00
N SER A 150 -9.90 -7.78 -28.18
CA SER A 150 -9.55 -7.02 -29.38
C SER A 150 -10.63 -7.14 -30.45
N SER A 151 -10.64 -6.23 -31.42
CA SER A 151 -11.61 -6.23 -32.53
C SER A 151 -11.42 -7.36 -33.54
N GLY A 152 -10.25 -8.02 -33.57
CA GLY A 152 -9.94 -8.98 -34.64
C GLY A 152 -8.86 -10.00 -34.33
N GLY A 153 -8.57 -10.31 -33.07
CA GLY A 153 -7.51 -11.27 -32.73
C GLY A 153 -6.11 -10.73 -33.06
N VAL A 154 -5.65 -9.74 -32.31
CA VAL A 154 -4.41 -9.03 -32.59
C VAL A 154 -3.38 -9.19 -31.47
N ALA A 155 -2.12 -9.19 -31.84
CA ALA A 155 -1.02 -9.11 -30.88
C ALA A 155 -1.07 -7.76 -30.14
N VAL A 156 -0.84 -7.81 -28.85
CA VAL A 156 -0.76 -6.62 -28.00
C VAL A 156 0.64 -6.54 -27.40
N ALA A 157 1.24 -5.38 -27.51
CA ALA A 157 2.58 -5.11 -27.00
C ALA A 157 2.55 -4.13 -25.85
N ILE A 158 3.54 -4.25 -24.97
CA ILE A 158 3.84 -3.29 -23.90
C ILE A 158 5.20 -2.66 -24.18
N GLN A 159 5.25 -1.34 -23.95
CA GLN A 159 6.50 -0.59 -23.81
C GLN A 159 6.48 0.13 -22.47
N THR A 160 7.59 0.15 -21.79
CA THR A 160 7.77 0.99 -20.60
C THR A 160 7.91 2.45 -20.99
N ARG A 161 7.63 3.34 -20.07
CA ARG A 161 7.72 4.79 -20.28
C ARG A 161 8.61 5.43 -19.22
N VAL A 162 9.32 6.47 -19.64
CA VAL A 162 10.18 7.30 -18.79
C VAL A 162 9.82 8.75 -19.07
N ALA A 163 9.33 9.45 -18.05
CA ALA A 163 8.89 10.85 -18.16
C ALA A 163 7.94 11.09 -19.36
N GLY A 164 6.97 10.20 -19.54
CA GLY A 164 5.99 10.29 -20.62
C GLY A 164 6.48 9.86 -22.01
N VAL A 165 7.71 9.34 -22.14
CA VAL A 165 8.29 8.89 -23.42
C VAL A 165 8.38 7.37 -23.46
N SER A 166 7.80 6.76 -24.51
CA SER A 166 7.87 5.31 -24.72
C SER A 166 9.31 4.88 -25.05
N GLN A 167 9.76 3.82 -24.39
CA GLN A 167 11.08 3.27 -24.61
C GLN A 167 11.02 2.28 -25.78
N THR A 168 11.81 2.54 -26.83
CA THR A 168 11.80 1.79 -28.10
C THR A 168 13.08 1.03 -28.31
N GLY A 169 13.49 0.20 -27.38
CA GLY A 169 14.70 -0.60 -27.51
C GLY A 169 15.14 -1.20 -26.20
N ASN A 170 16.14 -2.08 -26.28
CA ASN A 170 16.75 -2.74 -25.14
C ASN A 170 15.81 -3.66 -24.32
N TYR A 171 14.72 -4.13 -24.93
CA TYR A 171 13.95 -5.20 -24.29
C TYR A 171 14.65 -6.53 -24.56
N GLY A 172 15.01 -7.21 -23.48
CA GLY A 172 15.48 -8.59 -23.53
C GLY A 172 14.31 -9.55 -23.35
N LEU A 173 14.39 -10.70 -23.94
CA LEU A 173 13.55 -11.89 -23.80
C LEU A 173 12.04 -11.66 -23.62
N SER A 174 11.27 -12.05 -24.60
CA SER A 174 9.85 -12.34 -24.47
C SER A 174 9.65 -13.84 -24.73
N ASN A 175 9.10 -14.55 -23.75
CA ASN A 175 8.75 -15.96 -23.90
C ASN A 175 7.23 -16.11 -23.86
N GLN A 176 6.65 -16.61 -24.92
CA GLN A 176 5.22 -16.90 -25.01
C GLN A 176 5.06 -18.41 -25.17
N THR A 177 4.38 -19.04 -24.22
CA THR A 177 4.03 -20.46 -24.32
C THR A 177 2.57 -20.57 -24.76
N ASP A 178 2.34 -21.21 -25.89
CA ASP A 178 0.99 -21.53 -26.37
C ASP A 178 0.66 -22.99 -25.99
N TYR A 179 -0.54 -23.23 -25.45
CA TYR A 179 -0.99 -24.54 -25.02
C TYR A 179 -1.30 -25.50 -26.19
N THR A 180 -1.47 -24.99 -27.40
CA THR A 180 -1.76 -25.81 -28.59
C THR A 180 -0.54 -26.54 -29.17
N GLY A 181 0.58 -26.58 -28.43
CA GLY A 181 1.74 -27.44 -28.72
C GLY A 181 2.96 -26.75 -29.32
N GLY A 182 2.97 -25.43 -29.31
CA GLY A 182 4.13 -24.65 -29.75
C GLY A 182 4.57 -23.63 -28.70
N SER A 183 5.71 -23.84 -28.04
CA SER A 183 6.37 -22.74 -27.32
C SER A 183 7.16 -21.93 -28.34
N THR A 184 6.77 -20.72 -28.60
CA THR A 184 7.57 -19.75 -29.34
C THR A 184 8.49 -19.02 -28.37
N ASN A 185 9.71 -19.48 -28.24
CA ASN A 185 10.77 -18.73 -27.58
C ASN A 185 11.23 -17.62 -28.53
N VAL A 186 10.73 -16.42 -28.38
CA VAL A 186 11.27 -15.26 -29.05
C VAL A 186 12.39 -14.71 -28.18
N LEU A 187 13.61 -15.20 -28.42
CA LEU A 187 14.81 -14.58 -27.87
C LEU A 187 15.13 -13.35 -28.71
N SER A 188 14.75 -12.19 -28.30
CA SER A 188 15.13 -10.94 -28.95
C SER A 188 15.97 -10.11 -27.98
N ASN A 189 17.21 -9.90 -28.34
CA ASN A 189 18.01 -8.84 -27.75
C ASN A 189 17.73 -7.55 -28.53
N ASN A 190 17.35 -6.49 -27.79
CA ASN A 190 17.06 -5.19 -28.39
C ASN A 190 15.70 -5.08 -29.12
N ALA A 191 14.69 -5.81 -28.66
CA ALA A 191 13.33 -5.62 -29.14
C ALA A 191 12.83 -4.21 -28.84
N THR A 192 11.90 -3.70 -29.65
CA THR A 192 11.32 -2.38 -29.47
C THR A 192 10.13 -2.36 -28.49
N SER A 193 9.59 -3.55 -28.18
CA SER A 193 8.46 -3.76 -27.29
C SER A 193 8.41 -5.21 -26.84
N VAL A 194 7.59 -5.51 -25.84
CA VAL A 194 7.33 -6.87 -25.35
C VAL A 194 5.90 -7.28 -25.71
N ASN A 195 5.77 -8.36 -26.49
CA ASN A 195 4.46 -8.93 -26.82
C ASN A 195 3.88 -9.63 -25.58
N VAL A 196 2.67 -9.26 -25.20
CA VAL A 196 1.94 -9.82 -24.05
C VAL A 196 0.78 -10.74 -24.46
N GLY A 197 0.83 -11.21 -25.69
CA GLY A 197 -0.10 -12.19 -26.23
C GLY A 197 -1.00 -11.66 -27.33
N THR A 198 -1.73 -12.58 -27.96
CA THR A 198 -2.77 -12.27 -28.92
C THR A 198 -4.11 -12.21 -28.21
N TRP A 199 -4.73 -11.06 -28.19
CA TRP A 199 -6.05 -10.88 -27.58
C TRP A 199 -7.11 -11.21 -28.62
N ALA A 200 -8.02 -12.13 -28.25
CA ALA A 200 -9.06 -12.58 -29.18
C ALA A 200 -10.22 -11.62 -29.26
N SER A 201 -10.98 -11.74 -30.36
CA SER A 201 -12.27 -11.08 -30.47
C SER A 201 -13.33 -11.86 -29.69
N GLY A 202 -14.03 -11.15 -28.80
CA GLY A 202 -15.15 -11.71 -28.04
C GLY A 202 -14.79 -12.66 -26.88
N ILE A 203 -13.51 -13.00 -26.70
CA ILE A 203 -13.05 -13.81 -25.57
C ILE A 203 -12.09 -12.97 -24.71
N GLY A 204 -12.47 -12.77 -23.44
CA GLY A 204 -11.69 -11.94 -22.53
C GLY A 204 -10.32 -12.51 -22.23
N THR A 205 -9.29 -11.71 -22.44
CA THR A 205 -7.92 -11.96 -21.97
C THR A 205 -7.80 -11.50 -20.52
N ASN A 206 -7.25 -12.35 -19.67
CA ASN A 206 -6.89 -12.03 -18.30
C ASN A 206 -5.39 -12.27 -18.13
N LEU A 207 -4.66 -11.24 -17.75
CA LEU A 207 -3.21 -11.27 -17.64
C LEU A 207 -2.75 -10.54 -16.39
N ASN A 208 -1.84 -11.15 -15.65
CA ASN A 208 -1.22 -10.58 -14.47
C ASN A 208 0.27 -10.37 -14.75
N LEU A 209 0.73 -9.13 -14.73
CA LEU A 209 2.13 -8.77 -14.94
C LEU A 209 2.71 -8.18 -13.65
N LEU A 210 3.81 -8.74 -13.20
CA LEU A 210 4.60 -8.20 -12.10
C LEU A 210 5.73 -7.35 -12.67
N PHE A 211 5.71 -6.07 -12.38
CA PHE A 211 6.80 -5.13 -12.66
C PHE A 211 7.69 -5.01 -11.42
N THR A 212 9.00 -5.08 -11.62
CA THR A 212 10.02 -5.00 -10.58
C THR A 212 11.05 -3.94 -10.93
N ALA A 213 11.66 -3.35 -9.89
CA ALA A 213 12.69 -2.31 -10.04
C ALA A 213 12.23 -1.07 -10.84
N VAL A 214 10.92 -0.84 -10.94
CA VAL A 214 10.36 0.38 -11.54
C VAL A 214 10.33 1.51 -10.50
N GLY A 215 10.33 2.75 -10.94
CA GLY A 215 10.41 3.90 -10.04
C GLY A 215 11.81 4.07 -9.37
N ASN A 216 12.85 3.36 -9.82
CA ASN A 216 14.18 3.37 -9.25
C ASN A 216 15.25 3.51 -10.33
N ALA A 217 16.17 4.46 -10.16
CA ALA A 217 17.25 4.72 -11.11
C ALA A 217 18.46 3.76 -10.98
N SER A 218 18.55 3.05 -9.85
CA SER A 218 19.72 2.20 -9.53
C SER A 218 19.56 0.74 -9.94
N GLU A 219 18.37 0.32 -10.34
CA GLU A 219 18.05 -1.07 -10.67
C GLU A 219 17.52 -1.16 -12.12
N ARG A 220 17.73 -2.29 -12.77
CA ARG A 220 17.16 -2.53 -14.09
C ARG A 220 15.72 -2.98 -13.95
N PRO A 221 14.75 -2.27 -14.56
CA PRO A 221 13.37 -2.69 -14.55
C PRO A 221 13.18 -4.00 -15.30
N ALA A 222 12.30 -4.85 -14.79
CA ALA A 222 11.86 -6.05 -15.45
C ALA A 222 10.37 -6.26 -15.20
N PHE A 223 9.69 -6.94 -16.10
CA PHE A 223 8.32 -7.38 -15.87
C PHE A 223 8.08 -8.75 -16.48
N GLY A 224 7.18 -9.51 -15.87
CA GLY A 224 6.78 -10.81 -16.35
C GLY A 224 5.48 -11.24 -15.69
N GLY A 225 4.82 -12.24 -16.27
CA GLY A 225 3.56 -12.70 -15.69
C GLY A 225 2.92 -13.84 -16.46
N ILE A 226 1.74 -14.20 -15.99
CA ILE A 226 0.94 -15.31 -16.49
C ILE A 226 -0.49 -14.84 -16.77
N GLY A 227 -1.13 -15.48 -17.74
CA GLY A 227 -2.51 -15.20 -18.07
C GLY A 227 -3.08 -16.14 -19.10
N SER A 228 -4.32 -15.87 -19.49
CA SER A 228 -4.99 -16.54 -20.60
C SER A 228 -5.39 -15.52 -21.66
N SER A 229 -5.23 -15.83 -22.90
CA SER A 229 -5.55 -14.96 -24.01
C SER A 229 -6.31 -15.74 -25.09
N GLY A 230 -7.55 -15.39 -25.29
CA GLY A 230 -8.38 -15.95 -26.36
C GLY A 230 -8.44 -17.48 -26.37
N SER A 231 -7.98 -18.07 -27.47
CA SER A 231 -7.86 -19.54 -27.63
C SER A 231 -6.51 -20.06 -27.17
N ALA A 232 -5.58 -19.21 -26.77
CA ALA A 232 -4.25 -19.58 -26.28
C ALA A 232 -4.22 -19.53 -24.74
N TYR A 233 -3.49 -20.43 -24.14
CA TYR A 233 -3.48 -20.69 -22.71
C TYR A 233 -2.07 -20.50 -22.16
N GLY A 234 -1.96 -19.70 -21.11
CA GLY A 234 -0.71 -19.53 -20.39
C GLY A 234 0.34 -18.70 -21.15
N VAL A 235 0.11 -17.40 -21.21
CA VAL A 235 1.14 -16.45 -21.66
C VAL A 235 2.10 -16.20 -20.50
N LEU A 236 3.34 -16.66 -20.65
CA LEU A 236 4.43 -16.21 -19.79
C LEU A 236 5.25 -15.19 -20.57
N THR A 237 5.15 -13.95 -20.16
CA THR A 237 5.95 -12.87 -20.73
C THR A 237 7.03 -12.48 -19.74
N VAL A 238 8.27 -12.51 -20.16
CA VAL A 238 9.41 -12.00 -19.40
C VAL A 238 10.06 -10.91 -20.24
N GLY A 239 10.12 -9.72 -19.70
CA GLY A 239 10.77 -8.58 -20.33
C GLY A 239 11.73 -7.93 -19.36
N ALA A 240 12.98 -7.72 -19.79
CA ALA A 240 13.92 -6.86 -19.09
C ALA A 240 14.13 -5.59 -19.92
N VAL A 241 14.21 -4.46 -19.25
CA VAL A 241 14.42 -3.16 -19.90
C VAL A 241 15.85 -2.71 -19.64
N GLY A 242 16.62 -2.59 -20.72
CA GLY A 242 18.03 -2.19 -20.62
C GLY A 242 18.28 -0.69 -20.45
N ASN A 243 17.24 0.12 -20.29
CA ASN A 243 17.35 1.57 -20.20
C ASN A 243 17.76 2.05 -18.80
N THR A 244 18.47 3.17 -18.78
CA THR A 244 19.03 3.78 -17.55
C THR A 244 18.11 4.82 -16.91
N GLY A 245 16.89 5.01 -17.41
CA GLY A 245 15.92 5.96 -16.84
C GLY A 245 14.99 5.32 -15.82
N ILE A 246 14.42 6.16 -14.97
CA ILE A 246 13.38 5.73 -14.03
C ILE A 246 12.12 5.42 -14.82
N VAL A 247 11.75 4.15 -14.91
CA VAL A 247 10.47 3.74 -15.51
C VAL A 247 9.35 4.13 -14.57
N ASP A 248 8.51 5.07 -15.02
CA ASP A 248 7.39 5.63 -14.26
C ASP A 248 6.02 5.20 -14.79
N GLY A 249 5.99 4.49 -15.93
CA GLY A 249 4.75 4.05 -16.53
C GLY A 249 4.95 3.05 -17.67
N PHE A 250 3.87 2.79 -18.37
CA PHE A 250 3.87 1.93 -19.56
C PHE A 250 2.78 2.33 -20.56
N ILE A 251 2.88 1.85 -21.77
CA ILE A 251 1.86 1.91 -22.82
C ILE A 251 1.52 0.50 -23.27
N ILE A 252 0.24 0.26 -23.56
CA ILE A 252 -0.22 -0.94 -24.26
C ILE A 252 -0.69 -0.55 -25.65
N THR A 253 -0.27 -1.32 -26.66
CA THR A 253 -0.53 -1.00 -28.05
C THR A 253 -0.94 -2.26 -28.81
N PRO A 254 -2.11 -2.30 -29.46
CA PRO A 254 -2.46 -3.37 -30.39
C PRO A 254 -1.69 -3.20 -31.70
N ALA A 255 -1.29 -4.31 -32.30
CA ALA A 255 -0.60 -4.30 -33.60
C ALA A 255 -1.50 -3.79 -34.73
N SER A 256 -2.80 -3.97 -34.61
CA SER A 256 -3.83 -3.48 -35.53
C SER A 256 -5.18 -3.47 -34.83
N GLY A 257 -6.22 -2.91 -35.48
CA GLY A 257 -7.58 -2.86 -34.92
C GLY A 257 -7.65 -2.09 -33.61
N THR A 258 -8.50 -2.53 -32.69
CA THR A 258 -8.75 -1.87 -31.40
C THR A 258 -8.76 -2.86 -30.26
N ILE A 259 -8.46 -2.36 -29.04
CA ILE A 259 -8.56 -3.10 -27.79
C ILE A 259 -9.53 -2.42 -26.83
N THR A 260 -10.19 -3.24 -26.02
CA THR A 260 -11.11 -2.81 -24.96
C THR A 260 -10.85 -3.66 -23.72
N GLY A 261 -10.94 -3.09 -22.53
CA GLY A 261 -10.77 -3.83 -21.28
C GLY A 261 -10.58 -2.96 -20.06
N THR A 262 -10.24 -3.61 -18.96
CA THR A 262 -9.94 -2.95 -17.70
C THR A 262 -8.55 -3.34 -17.22
N ILE A 263 -7.81 -2.37 -16.74
CA ILE A 263 -6.53 -2.55 -16.05
C ILE A 263 -6.68 -2.08 -14.62
N THR A 264 -6.13 -2.86 -13.68
CA THR A 264 -5.93 -2.42 -12.30
C THR A 264 -4.48 -2.57 -11.93
N ILE A 265 -3.90 -1.52 -11.37
CA ILE A 265 -2.50 -1.44 -10.96
C ILE A 265 -2.45 -1.43 -9.43
N TYR A 266 -1.67 -2.33 -8.87
CA TYR A 266 -1.44 -2.44 -7.44
C TYR A 266 0.05 -2.26 -7.14
N GLY A 267 0.36 -1.47 -6.12
CA GLY A 267 1.68 -1.44 -5.49
C GLY A 267 1.79 -2.54 -4.44
N LEU A 268 2.90 -3.24 -4.41
CA LEU A 268 3.21 -4.21 -3.37
C LEU A 268 4.06 -3.52 -2.31
N ALA A 269 3.56 -3.52 -1.07
CA ALA A 269 4.35 -3.06 0.08
C ALA A 269 5.54 -4.01 0.30
N ASN A 270 6.65 -3.42 0.73
CA ASN A 270 7.88 -4.16 1.07
C ASN A 270 7.77 -4.83 2.44
#